data_e17282ce659dda4255b055ba92e2e3d9
#
_entry.id   e17282ce659dda4255b055ba92e2e3d9
#
_cell.length_a   1.000
_cell.length_b   1.000
_cell.length_c   1.000
_cell.angle_alpha   90.00
_cell.angle_beta   90.00
_cell.angle_gamma   90.00
#
_symmetry.space_group_name_H-M   'P 1'
#
loop_
_entity.id
_entity.type
_entity.pdbx_description
1 polymer ?
#
loop_
_entity_poly.entity_id
_entity_poly.type
_entity_poly.pdbx_seq_one_letter_code
_entity_poly.pdbx_strand_id
1 'polypeptide(L)'
;MRQERTVQATIFEVFAQHEIGCELKAISQWLDGQLPLVSLVAGDLRRQGVRETGRRGLPAETVLRCALLKQQRQLSYEELAFHLEDSASFRAFARLPLRWSPKKSVLHQTISAICASTWEAVNRALLVSAQQNKLESGATVRIDSTVSAALMHSPSDSTLLWDAVRVMTRLLRRAEALPGAPAVQWRDRRRVAKKRARAIDYSRGKAKKRTLYRELIAAAQATRAELQAAAEGLAEPVGIAAERWRAGVDHYLPLIARIMAQSERRVLKGEAVPAGEKLVSLFEPHADIIVKGGRDVQYGHKLNLATGKSGLILDVVVEAGNPADAERFLPMLDRQIARCGAPPRQTAADGGYASRDNLKQAKARGVQDVAFHKKCGIAVADMVKSPWVYRRLRNFRAGIEAGISCFKRAYGAARCTWRGLDHFNAYIWSAVVAHNLVLFARLKPA
;
A
#
# COMPACT_ATOMS: atom_id res chain seq x y z
N MET A 1 16.36 -14.78 -20.43
CA MET A 1 15.06 -15.29 -20.88
C MET A 1 14.21 -15.66 -19.67
N ARG A 2 13.01 -15.10 -19.51
CA ARG A 2 12.10 -15.48 -18.43
C ARG A 2 11.09 -16.48 -18.95
N GLN A 3 10.97 -17.61 -18.26
CA GLN A 3 9.90 -18.58 -18.51
C GLN A 3 8.63 -18.13 -17.79
N GLU A 4 7.49 -18.32 -18.41
CA GLU A 4 6.20 -18.06 -17.78
C GLU A 4 5.86 -19.15 -16.76
N ARG A 5 6.18 -20.39 -17.07
CA ARG A 5 5.85 -21.56 -16.24
C ARG A 5 6.95 -22.63 -16.27
N THR A 6 7.08 -23.36 -15.16
CA THR A 6 7.88 -24.56 -15.07
C THR A 6 6.93 -25.77 -14.92
N VAL A 7 7.05 -26.74 -15.81
CA VAL A 7 6.30 -28.01 -15.68
C VAL A 7 7.00 -28.83 -14.60
N GLN A 8 6.35 -29.01 -13.44
CA GLN A 8 6.81 -29.86 -12.36
C GLN A 8 5.65 -30.64 -11.77
N ALA A 9 5.82 -31.96 -11.62
CA ALA A 9 4.85 -32.80 -10.91
C ALA A 9 4.75 -32.31 -9.44
N THR A 10 3.54 -32.07 -8.97
CA THR A 10 3.31 -31.54 -7.64
C THR A 10 3.27 -32.67 -6.62
N ILE A 11 4.24 -32.73 -5.72
CA ILE A 11 4.22 -33.58 -4.51
C ILE A 11 3.16 -33.07 -3.50
N PHE A 12 2.38 -32.05 -3.88
CA PHE A 12 1.44 -31.36 -3.01
C PHE A 12 0.38 -32.26 -2.41
N GLU A 13 -0.04 -33.29 -3.16
CA GLU A 13 -1.07 -34.23 -2.73
C GLU A 13 -0.64 -35.09 -1.54
N VAL A 14 0.66 -35.36 -1.41
CA VAL A 14 1.24 -36.16 -0.34
C VAL A 14 1.31 -35.38 0.98
N PHE A 15 1.53 -34.06 0.92
CA PHE A 15 1.76 -33.22 2.10
C PHE A 15 0.54 -32.40 2.56
N ALA A 16 -0.52 -32.30 1.77
CA ALA A 16 -1.67 -31.44 2.03
C ALA A 16 -2.73 -32.12 2.93
N GLN A 17 -2.33 -32.68 4.06
CA GLN A 17 -3.28 -33.28 5.02
C GLN A 17 -3.74 -32.31 6.11
N HIS A 18 -2.93 -31.30 6.42
CA HIS A 18 -3.27 -30.28 7.40
C HIS A 18 -4.14 -29.18 6.76
N GLU A 19 -5.01 -28.53 7.54
CA GLU A 19 -5.92 -27.45 7.07
C GLU A 19 -5.19 -26.41 6.20
N ILE A 20 -4.02 -25.95 6.64
CA ILE A 20 -3.17 -25.01 5.90
C ILE A 20 -2.71 -25.59 4.56
N GLY A 21 -2.37 -26.87 4.53
CA GLY A 21 -1.99 -27.59 3.31
C GLY A 21 -3.15 -27.70 2.33
N CYS A 22 -4.35 -27.99 2.85
CA CYS A 22 -5.59 -28.05 2.05
C CYS A 22 -5.94 -26.69 1.43
N GLU A 23 -5.81 -25.58 2.20
CA GLU A 23 -5.99 -24.23 1.67
C GLU A 23 -5.01 -23.93 0.53
N LEU A 24 -3.73 -24.21 0.74
CA LEU A 24 -2.69 -24.01 -0.29
C LEU A 24 -2.94 -24.87 -1.52
N LYS A 25 -3.42 -26.10 -1.34
CA LYS A 25 -3.80 -26.99 -2.44
C LYS A 25 -4.94 -26.39 -3.27
N ALA A 26 -6.02 -25.95 -2.63
CA ALA A 26 -7.16 -25.32 -3.29
C ALA A 26 -6.75 -24.05 -4.06
N ILE A 27 -5.91 -23.21 -3.45
CA ILE A 27 -5.36 -22.02 -4.10
C ILE A 27 -4.49 -22.41 -5.30
N SER A 28 -3.63 -23.43 -5.15
CA SER A 28 -2.77 -23.92 -6.22
C SER A 28 -3.59 -24.42 -7.42
N GLN A 29 -4.62 -25.21 -7.17
CA GLN A 29 -5.53 -25.73 -8.22
C GLN A 29 -6.23 -24.60 -8.97
N TRP A 30 -6.68 -23.56 -8.25
CA TRP A 30 -7.27 -22.39 -8.90
C TRP A 30 -6.25 -21.66 -9.78
N LEU A 31 -5.03 -21.41 -9.27
CA LEU A 31 -3.95 -20.74 -10.02
C LEU A 31 -3.56 -21.52 -11.29
N ASP A 32 -3.63 -22.84 -11.27
CA ASP A 32 -3.30 -23.68 -12.41
C ASP A 32 -4.18 -23.40 -13.64
N GLY A 33 -5.43 -23.01 -13.41
CA GLY A 33 -6.35 -22.59 -14.45
C GLY A 33 -6.17 -21.14 -14.94
N GLN A 34 -5.27 -20.34 -14.31
CA GLN A 34 -5.17 -18.90 -14.52
C GLN A 34 -3.91 -18.48 -15.32
N LEU A 35 -3.66 -19.12 -16.47
CA LEU A 35 -2.51 -18.79 -17.34
C LEU A 35 -2.41 -17.31 -17.71
N PRO A 36 -3.50 -16.59 -18.06
CA PRO A 36 -3.40 -15.17 -18.38
C PRO A 36 -2.81 -14.31 -17.27
N LEU A 37 -3.02 -14.66 -15.99
CA LEU A 37 -2.45 -13.94 -14.86
C LEU A 37 -0.92 -14.10 -14.78
N VAL A 38 -0.42 -15.28 -15.11
CA VAL A 38 1.02 -15.54 -15.17
C VAL A 38 1.68 -14.68 -16.26
N SER A 39 1.03 -14.49 -17.39
CA SER A 39 1.50 -13.63 -18.47
C SER A 39 1.55 -12.15 -18.06
N LEU A 40 0.59 -11.66 -17.27
CA LEU A 40 0.63 -10.31 -16.69
C LEU A 40 1.83 -10.13 -15.78
N VAL A 41 2.06 -11.07 -14.87
CA VAL A 41 3.25 -11.05 -13.98
C VAL A 41 4.54 -11.10 -14.81
N ALA A 42 4.61 -11.92 -15.85
CA ALA A 42 5.76 -11.96 -16.75
C ALA A 42 6.00 -10.60 -17.42
N GLY A 43 4.93 -9.90 -17.81
CA GLY A 43 4.98 -8.53 -18.34
C GLY A 43 5.60 -7.55 -17.35
N ASP A 44 5.14 -7.55 -16.09
CA ASP A 44 5.67 -6.69 -15.04
C ASP A 44 7.15 -6.95 -14.78
N LEU A 45 7.55 -8.22 -14.75
CA LEU A 45 8.95 -8.59 -14.56
C LEU A 45 9.87 -8.18 -15.72
N ARG A 46 9.36 -8.06 -16.95
CA ARG A 46 10.12 -7.58 -18.13
C ARG A 46 10.30 -6.06 -18.12
N ARG A 47 9.35 -5.30 -17.59
CA ARG A 47 9.41 -3.81 -17.51
C ARG A 47 10.64 -3.29 -16.77
N GLN A 48 11.28 -4.11 -15.94
CA GLN A 48 12.48 -3.75 -15.20
C GLN A 48 13.78 -3.83 -16.03
N GLY A 49 13.71 -3.79 -17.35
CA GLY A 49 14.89 -3.77 -18.22
C GLY A 49 15.69 -5.09 -18.21
N VAL A 50 14.99 -6.21 -18.05
CA VAL A 50 15.61 -7.54 -18.08
C VAL A 50 16.09 -7.84 -19.49
N ARG A 51 17.41 -8.05 -19.63
CA ARG A 51 18.02 -8.47 -20.89
C ARG A 51 17.55 -9.89 -21.24
N GLU A 52 17.39 -10.17 -22.52
CA GLU A 52 17.05 -11.52 -23.02
C GLU A 52 18.21 -12.50 -22.88
N THR A 53 19.43 -12.01 -22.71
CA THR A 53 20.67 -12.76 -22.52
C THR A 53 21.05 -12.79 -21.04
N GLY A 54 21.61 -13.92 -20.57
CA GLY A 54 22.13 -14.07 -19.21
C GLY A 54 21.47 -15.19 -18.42
N ARG A 55 21.69 -15.18 -17.09
CA ARG A 55 21.16 -16.20 -16.17
C ARG A 55 19.63 -16.18 -16.15
N ARG A 56 19.00 -17.35 -16.28
CA ARG A 56 17.55 -17.51 -16.19
C ARG A 56 17.03 -16.98 -14.83
N GLY A 57 16.08 -16.04 -14.88
CA GLY A 57 15.39 -15.54 -13.69
C GLY A 57 14.33 -16.52 -13.19
N LEU A 58 13.72 -16.20 -12.03
CA LEU A 58 12.56 -16.94 -11.52
C LEU A 58 11.43 -16.94 -12.54
N PRO A 59 10.75 -18.11 -12.76
CA PRO A 59 9.52 -18.16 -13.54
C PRO A 59 8.45 -17.21 -12.95
N ALA A 60 7.65 -16.59 -13.80
CA ALA A 60 6.62 -15.64 -13.37
C ALA A 60 5.59 -16.28 -12.43
N GLU A 61 5.20 -17.52 -12.71
CA GLU A 61 4.31 -18.31 -11.84
C GLU A 61 4.92 -18.50 -10.43
N THR A 62 6.18 -18.88 -10.35
CA THR A 62 6.90 -19.03 -9.08
C THR A 62 6.94 -17.72 -8.30
N VAL A 63 7.18 -16.59 -8.99
CA VAL A 63 7.17 -15.27 -8.36
C VAL A 63 5.79 -14.93 -7.77
N LEU A 64 4.70 -15.15 -8.53
CA LEU A 64 3.34 -14.93 -8.05
C LEU A 64 3.02 -15.78 -6.82
N ARG A 65 3.35 -17.08 -6.87
CA ARG A 65 3.12 -18.03 -5.77
C ARG A 65 3.94 -17.67 -4.53
N CYS A 66 5.21 -17.28 -4.68
CA CYS A 66 6.04 -16.78 -3.58
C CYS A 66 5.47 -15.49 -2.98
N ALA A 67 4.96 -14.57 -3.81
CA ALA A 67 4.34 -13.34 -3.34
C ALA A 67 3.05 -13.60 -2.53
N LEU A 68 2.24 -14.55 -2.96
CA LEU A 68 1.05 -15.00 -2.23
C LEU A 68 1.40 -15.62 -0.87
N LEU A 69 2.38 -16.52 -0.80
CA LEU A 69 2.87 -17.09 0.47
C LEU A 69 3.35 -15.99 1.40
N LYS A 70 4.16 -15.05 0.88
CA LYS A 70 4.67 -13.93 1.65
C LYS A 70 3.54 -13.12 2.29
N GLN A 71 2.53 -12.76 1.51
CA GLN A 71 1.42 -11.92 1.97
C GLN A 71 0.47 -12.67 2.90
N GLN A 72 0.11 -13.91 2.55
CA GLN A 72 -0.79 -14.75 3.34
C GLN A 72 -0.22 -15.07 4.74
N ARG A 73 1.10 -15.22 4.86
CA ARG A 73 1.79 -15.55 6.11
C ARG A 73 2.49 -14.35 6.75
N GLN A 74 2.38 -13.17 6.17
CA GLN A 74 3.04 -11.94 6.61
C GLN A 74 4.55 -12.09 6.81
N LEU A 75 5.20 -12.88 5.94
CA LEU A 75 6.62 -13.17 6.04
C LEU A 75 7.47 -11.98 5.58
N SER A 76 8.60 -11.76 6.23
CA SER A 76 9.69 -10.99 5.63
C SER A 76 10.28 -11.73 4.43
N TYR A 77 11.08 -11.07 3.61
CA TYR A 77 11.77 -11.74 2.51
C TYR A 77 12.81 -12.76 2.98
N GLU A 78 13.34 -12.58 4.19
CA GLU A 78 14.28 -13.49 4.81
C GLU A 78 13.58 -14.76 5.33
N GLU A 79 12.48 -14.61 6.04
CA GLU A 79 11.64 -15.72 6.49
C GLU A 79 11.05 -16.49 5.30
N LEU A 80 10.59 -15.79 4.25
CA LEU A 80 10.13 -16.46 3.03
C LEU A 80 11.25 -17.32 2.41
N ALA A 81 12.46 -16.78 2.27
CA ALA A 81 13.60 -17.53 1.75
C ALA A 81 13.91 -18.78 2.60
N PHE A 82 13.88 -18.62 3.93
CA PHE A 82 14.04 -19.73 4.86
C PHE A 82 12.95 -20.79 4.69
N HIS A 83 11.68 -20.40 4.72
CA HIS A 83 10.58 -21.37 4.54
C HIS A 83 10.56 -22.04 3.17
N LEU A 84 10.98 -21.37 2.11
CA LEU A 84 11.14 -21.97 0.80
C LEU A 84 12.30 -22.98 0.74
N GLU A 85 13.25 -22.92 1.65
CA GLU A 85 14.33 -23.90 1.79
C GLU A 85 13.92 -25.06 2.68
N ASP A 86 13.21 -24.81 3.77
CA ASP A 86 12.93 -25.77 4.84
C ASP A 86 11.59 -26.52 4.64
N SER A 87 10.52 -25.83 4.14
CA SER A 87 9.18 -26.40 4.04
C SER A 87 8.91 -27.07 2.71
N ALA A 88 8.68 -28.38 2.70
CA ALA A 88 8.27 -29.13 1.51
C ALA A 88 6.96 -28.59 0.90
N SER A 89 5.97 -28.23 1.74
CA SER A 89 4.69 -27.68 1.29
C SER A 89 4.84 -26.32 0.61
N PHE A 90 5.69 -25.43 1.16
CA PHE A 90 5.93 -24.11 0.56
C PHE A 90 6.69 -24.24 -0.74
N ARG A 91 7.67 -25.14 -0.81
CA ARG A 91 8.40 -25.43 -2.07
C ARG A 91 7.47 -25.96 -3.15
N ALA A 92 6.62 -26.92 -2.80
CA ALA A 92 5.65 -27.52 -3.72
C ALA A 92 4.67 -26.46 -4.21
N PHE A 93 4.10 -25.64 -3.33
CA PHE A 93 3.23 -24.53 -3.71
C PHE A 93 3.93 -23.52 -4.63
N ALA A 94 5.16 -23.14 -4.32
CA ALA A 94 5.95 -22.20 -5.12
C ALA A 94 6.50 -22.81 -6.42
N ARG A 95 6.34 -24.11 -6.64
CA ARG A 95 6.86 -24.86 -7.81
C ARG A 95 8.36 -24.71 -7.98
N LEU A 96 9.09 -24.83 -6.87
CA LEU A 96 10.55 -24.77 -6.85
C LEU A 96 11.17 -26.13 -7.07
N PRO A 97 12.27 -26.25 -7.85
CA PRO A 97 13.01 -27.48 -8.01
C PRO A 97 13.66 -27.91 -6.67
N LEU A 98 13.81 -29.23 -6.44
CA LEU A 98 14.23 -29.78 -5.16
C LEU A 98 15.58 -29.29 -4.63
N ARG A 99 16.51 -28.93 -5.50
CA ARG A 99 17.89 -28.59 -5.11
C ARG A 99 18.21 -27.10 -5.13
N TRP A 100 17.20 -26.23 -5.30
CA TRP A 100 17.46 -24.81 -5.42
C TRP A 100 16.37 -23.97 -4.73
N SER A 101 16.79 -22.90 -4.05
CA SER A 101 15.91 -21.94 -3.39
C SER A 101 16.34 -20.50 -3.73
N PRO A 102 15.39 -19.58 -3.94
CA PRO A 102 15.72 -18.18 -4.23
C PRO A 102 16.19 -17.44 -2.97
N LYS A 103 17.25 -16.62 -3.13
CA LYS A 103 17.73 -15.75 -2.06
C LYS A 103 16.77 -14.57 -1.83
N LYS A 104 16.78 -14.00 -0.61
CA LYS A 104 15.95 -12.84 -0.23
C LYS A 104 16.02 -11.65 -1.20
N SER A 105 17.19 -11.36 -1.77
CA SER A 105 17.36 -10.26 -2.73
C SER A 105 16.61 -10.50 -4.04
N VAL A 106 16.60 -11.74 -4.54
CA VAL A 106 15.88 -12.13 -5.76
C VAL A 106 14.37 -12.08 -5.50
N LEU A 107 13.91 -12.59 -4.34
CA LEU A 107 12.50 -12.51 -3.93
C LEU A 107 12.04 -11.06 -3.80
N HIS A 108 12.83 -10.21 -3.15
CA HIS A 108 12.52 -8.79 -3.04
C HIS A 108 12.39 -8.13 -4.41
N GLN A 109 13.40 -8.29 -5.27
CA GLN A 109 13.42 -7.68 -6.60
C GLN A 109 12.25 -8.13 -7.47
N THR A 110 11.92 -9.43 -7.43
CA THR A 110 10.88 -9.98 -8.33
C THR A 110 9.47 -9.76 -7.79
N ILE A 111 9.23 -9.92 -6.49
CA ILE A 111 7.90 -9.72 -5.90
C ILE A 111 7.50 -8.24 -5.93
N SER A 112 8.43 -7.33 -5.62
CA SER A 112 8.14 -5.89 -5.66
C SER A 112 7.92 -5.35 -7.08
N ALA A 113 8.24 -6.13 -8.12
CA ALA A 113 7.99 -5.76 -9.50
C ALA A 113 6.53 -5.95 -9.93
N ILE A 114 5.73 -6.75 -9.18
CA ILE A 114 4.32 -6.98 -9.53
C ILE A 114 3.52 -5.70 -9.24
N CYS A 115 2.92 -5.14 -10.30
CA CYS A 115 2.17 -3.89 -10.24
C CYS A 115 0.80 -4.05 -9.55
N ALA A 116 0.27 -2.94 -9.05
CA ALA A 116 -1.07 -2.90 -8.46
C ALA A 116 -2.16 -3.37 -9.44
N SER A 117 -2.07 -2.98 -10.71
CA SER A 117 -2.99 -3.41 -11.77
C SER A 117 -3.00 -4.92 -12.00
N THR A 118 -1.84 -5.57 -11.88
CA THR A 118 -1.74 -7.03 -11.98
C THR A 118 -2.39 -7.70 -10.79
N TRP A 119 -2.18 -7.20 -9.57
CA TRP A 119 -2.87 -7.71 -8.38
C TRP A 119 -4.39 -7.50 -8.46
N GLU A 120 -4.85 -6.33 -8.95
CA GLU A 120 -6.26 -6.08 -9.20
C GLU A 120 -6.85 -7.07 -10.22
N ALA A 121 -6.10 -7.39 -11.30
CA ALA A 121 -6.50 -8.39 -12.28
C ALA A 121 -6.63 -9.79 -11.66
N VAL A 122 -5.71 -10.17 -10.76
CA VAL A 122 -5.81 -11.43 -9.99
C VAL A 122 -7.09 -11.47 -9.15
N ASN A 123 -7.39 -10.37 -8.43
CA ASN A 123 -8.63 -10.27 -7.66
C ASN A 123 -9.87 -10.37 -8.54
N ARG A 124 -9.84 -9.70 -9.69
CA ARG A 124 -10.96 -9.71 -10.66
C ARG A 124 -11.23 -11.12 -11.19
N ALA A 125 -10.18 -11.86 -11.57
CA ALA A 125 -10.32 -13.26 -12.00
C ALA A 125 -10.88 -14.16 -10.89
N LEU A 126 -10.45 -13.94 -9.64
CA LEU A 126 -10.99 -14.67 -8.49
C LEU A 126 -12.49 -14.40 -8.29
N LEU A 127 -12.91 -13.14 -8.40
CA LEU A 127 -14.32 -12.78 -8.25
C LEU A 127 -15.19 -13.33 -9.39
N VAL A 128 -14.67 -13.40 -10.60
CA VAL A 128 -15.36 -14.12 -11.71
C VAL A 128 -15.53 -15.61 -11.38
N SER A 129 -14.48 -16.25 -10.87
CA SER A 129 -14.56 -17.65 -10.43
C SER A 129 -15.55 -17.82 -9.26
N ALA A 130 -15.59 -16.87 -8.32
CA ALA A 130 -16.55 -16.89 -7.21
C ALA A 130 -18.00 -16.75 -7.71
N GLN A 131 -18.23 -15.93 -8.73
CA GLN A 131 -19.55 -15.76 -9.34
C GLN A 131 -19.98 -17.02 -10.08
N GLN A 132 -19.09 -17.62 -10.87
CA GLN A 132 -19.35 -18.88 -11.59
C GLN A 132 -19.71 -20.04 -10.63
N ASN A 133 -19.03 -20.09 -9.48
CA ASN A 133 -19.31 -21.07 -8.43
C ASN A 133 -20.48 -20.67 -7.51
N LYS A 134 -21.22 -19.60 -7.80
CA LYS A 134 -22.36 -19.08 -7.00
C LYS A 134 -21.99 -18.72 -5.55
N LEU A 135 -20.72 -18.47 -5.26
CA LEU A 135 -20.23 -18.09 -3.94
C LEU A 135 -20.43 -16.59 -3.65
N GLU A 136 -20.34 -15.75 -4.69
CA GLU A 136 -20.57 -14.31 -4.61
C GLU A 136 -21.26 -13.79 -5.87
N SER A 137 -22.35 -13.09 -5.69
CA SER A 137 -23.12 -12.52 -6.81
C SER A 137 -22.92 -11.02 -7.04
N GLY A 138 -22.36 -10.32 -6.05
CA GLY A 138 -22.30 -8.87 -6.06
C GLY A 138 -23.66 -8.16 -5.88
N ALA A 139 -24.74 -8.91 -5.68
CA ALA A 139 -26.09 -8.35 -5.55
C ALA A 139 -26.32 -7.59 -4.23
N THR A 140 -25.54 -7.88 -3.19
CA THR A 140 -25.58 -7.15 -1.92
C THR A 140 -24.16 -6.73 -1.56
N VAL A 141 -23.94 -5.42 -1.50
CA VAL A 141 -22.63 -4.80 -1.27
C VAL A 141 -22.67 -3.93 -0.03
N ARG A 142 -21.61 -3.94 0.75
CA ARG A 142 -21.39 -2.98 1.83
C ARG A 142 -20.11 -2.22 1.59
N ILE A 143 -20.14 -0.92 1.92
CA ILE A 143 -19.03 0.01 1.72
C ILE A 143 -18.62 0.56 3.08
N ASP A 144 -17.32 0.57 3.35
CA ASP A 144 -16.74 1.18 4.55
C ASP A 144 -15.31 1.65 4.28
N SER A 145 -14.79 2.50 5.16
CA SER A 145 -13.43 3.01 5.07
C SER A 145 -12.56 2.54 6.23
N THR A 146 -11.29 2.36 5.95
CA THR A 146 -10.26 2.13 6.96
C THR A 146 -9.00 2.92 6.62
N VAL A 147 -7.97 2.82 7.48
CA VAL A 147 -6.67 3.45 7.22
C VAL A 147 -5.60 2.38 7.24
N SER A 148 -4.69 2.45 6.28
CA SER A 148 -3.43 1.70 6.27
C SER A 148 -2.26 2.66 6.48
N ALA A 149 -1.41 2.39 7.47
CA ALA A 149 -0.26 3.22 7.75
C ALA A 149 0.84 3.02 6.70
N ALA A 150 1.56 4.09 6.34
CA ALA A 150 2.76 4.02 5.51
C ALA A 150 3.99 3.56 6.33
N LEU A 151 5.05 3.17 5.62
CA LEU A 151 6.32 2.75 6.25
C LEU A 151 7.12 3.97 6.70
N MET A 152 6.72 4.57 7.80
CA MET A 152 7.39 5.73 8.36
C MET A 152 7.39 5.71 9.90
N HIS A 153 8.27 6.49 10.51
CA HIS A 153 8.22 6.78 11.94
C HIS A 153 7.24 7.92 12.23
N SER A 154 6.84 8.07 13.48
CA SER A 154 5.99 9.20 13.90
C SER A 154 6.66 10.52 13.56
N PRO A 155 6.02 11.41 12.78
CA PRO A 155 6.63 12.63 12.29
C PRO A 155 6.69 13.70 13.37
N SER A 156 7.84 14.40 13.45
CA SER A 156 7.99 15.67 14.11
C SER A 156 8.84 16.60 13.24
N ASP A 157 8.67 17.92 13.37
CA ASP A 157 9.49 18.86 12.58
C ASP A 157 10.99 18.67 12.87
N SER A 158 11.36 18.28 14.11
CA SER A 158 12.74 17.99 14.51
C SER A 158 13.30 16.76 13.79
N THR A 159 12.54 15.68 13.71
CA THR A 159 12.96 14.44 13.02
C THR A 159 13.03 14.64 11.51
N LEU A 160 12.09 15.37 10.92
CA LEU A 160 12.08 15.67 9.49
C LEU A 160 13.29 16.53 9.07
N LEU A 161 13.63 17.55 9.86
CA LEU A 161 14.83 18.39 9.63
C LEU A 161 16.12 17.56 9.78
N TRP A 162 16.17 16.68 10.77
CA TRP A 162 17.31 15.77 10.91
C TRP A 162 17.42 14.80 9.72
N ASP A 163 16.31 14.22 9.25
CA ASP A 163 16.30 13.38 8.06
C ASP A 163 16.75 14.15 6.81
N ALA A 164 16.34 15.41 6.67
CA ALA A 164 16.79 16.29 5.60
C ALA A 164 18.32 16.43 5.60
N VAL A 165 18.94 16.78 6.75
CA VAL A 165 20.41 16.89 6.86
C VAL A 165 21.08 15.55 6.56
N ARG A 166 20.52 14.44 7.02
CA ARG A 166 21.05 13.10 6.78
C ARG A 166 21.04 12.71 5.31
N VAL A 167 19.95 13.01 4.59
CA VAL A 167 19.82 12.73 3.16
C VAL A 167 20.76 13.59 2.34
N MET A 168 20.79 14.92 2.61
CA MET A 168 21.70 15.84 1.92
C MET A 168 23.16 15.45 2.12
N THR A 169 23.59 15.13 3.35
CA THR A 169 24.94 14.67 3.62
C THR A 169 25.29 13.38 2.87
N ARG A 170 24.33 12.46 2.72
CA ARG A 170 24.54 11.24 1.92
C ARG A 170 24.70 11.54 0.43
N LEU A 171 23.96 12.51 -0.09
CA LEU A 171 24.09 12.95 -1.49
C LEU A 171 25.43 13.65 -1.71
N LEU A 172 25.87 14.53 -0.80
CA LEU A 172 27.20 15.18 -0.87
C LEU A 172 28.34 14.15 -0.88
N ARG A 173 28.32 13.16 0.01
CA ARG A 173 29.30 12.07 0.01
C ARG A 173 29.32 11.25 -1.29
N ARG A 174 28.15 11.08 -1.91
CA ARG A 174 28.08 10.39 -3.20
C ARG A 174 28.62 11.26 -4.33
N ALA A 175 28.42 12.59 -4.26
CA ALA A 175 28.96 13.52 -5.22
C ALA A 175 30.49 13.43 -5.27
N GLU A 176 31.17 13.39 -4.11
CA GLU A 176 32.64 13.29 -4.02
C GLU A 176 33.21 12.06 -4.76
N ALA A 177 32.43 10.97 -4.85
CA ALA A 177 32.85 9.73 -5.50
C ALA A 177 32.53 9.69 -7.02
N LEU A 178 31.95 10.77 -7.58
CA LEU A 178 31.60 10.83 -9.01
C LEU A 178 32.77 11.35 -9.84
N PRO A 179 33.01 10.81 -11.05
CA PRO A 179 33.97 11.36 -11.99
C PRO A 179 33.62 12.82 -12.33
N GLY A 180 34.62 13.70 -12.31
CA GLY A 180 34.42 15.13 -12.58
C GLY A 180 33.72 15.91 -11.49
N ALA A 181 33.59 15.31 -10.27
CA ALA A 181 33.01 16.00 -9.13
C ALA A 181 33.75 17.31 -8.83
N PRO A 182 33.01 18.44 -8.70
CA PRO A 182 33.63 19.68 -8.29
C PRO A 182 34.13 19.54 -6.85
N ALA A 183 35.26 20.22 -6.56
CA ALA A 183 35.81 20.30 -5.20
C ALA A 183 34.92 21.20 -4.35
N VAL A 184 33.72 20.74 -4.00
CA VAL A 184 32.82 21.46 -3.10
C VAL A 184 33.24 21.20 -1.65
N GLN A 185 33.68 22.25 -0.97
CA GLN A 185 33.89 22.16 0.47
C GLN A 185 32.54 22.10 1.18
N TRP A 186 32.32 21.03 1.94
CA TRP A 186 31.11 20.85 2.72
C TRP A 186 31.43 20.27 4.10
N ARG A 187 30.53 20.48 5.06
CA ARG A 187 30.68 20.00 6.43
C ARG A 187 29.62 18.97 6.80
N ASP A 188 30.04 17.85 7.40
CA ASP A 188 29.10 16.85 7.94
C ASP A 188 28.41 17.36 9.22
N ARG A 189 27.17 17.81 9.08
CA ARG A 189 26.35 18.31 10.20
C ARG A 189 25.42 17.28 10.81
N ARG A 190 25.49 16.00 10.41
CA ARG A 190 24.58 14.95 10.90
C ARG A 190 24.60 14.79 12.42
N ARG A 191 25.79 14.82 13.03
CA ARG A 191 25.93 14.68 14.49
C ARG A 191 25.31 15.87 15.23
N VAL A 192 25.53 17.07 14.75
CA VAL A 192 24.95 18.31 15.31
C VAL A 192 23.43 18.29 15.16
N ALA A 193 22.91 18.02 13.97
CA ALA A 193 21.49 17.95 13.71
C ALA A 193 20.79 16.90 14.60
N LYS A 194 21.37 15.70 14.74
CA LYS A 194 20.87 14.65 15.64
C LYS A 194 20.81 15.12 17.10
N LYS A 195 21.87 15.78 17.58
CA LYS A 195 21.92 16.29 18.94
C LYS A 195 20.84 17.34 19.17
N ARG A 196 20.62 18.27 18.20
CA ARG A 196 19.58 19.32 18.30
C ARG A 196 18.17 18.70 18.23
N ALA A 197 17.89 17.80 17.32
CA ALA A 197 16.60 17.11 17.21
C ALA A 197 16.25 16.42 18.55
N ARG A 198 17.18 15.65 19.12
CA ARG A 198 16.97 15.01 20.43
C ARG A 198 16.76 16.03 21.55
N ALA A 199 17.54 17.10 21.58
CA ALA A 199 17.40 18.15 22.61
C ALA A 199 16.03 18.83 22.51
N ILE A 200 15.44 18.98 21.33
CA ILE A 200 14.10 19.51 21.13
C ILE A 200 13.06 18.59 21.78
N ASP A 201 13.17 17.28 21.56
CA ASP A 201 12.21 16.28 22.08
C ASP A 201 12.17 16.28 23.62
N TYR A 202 13.33 16.42 24.26
CA TYR A 202 13.46 16.45 25.75
C TYR A 202 13.28 17.83 26.37
N SER A 203 13.21 18.92 25.59
CA SER A 203 13.04 20.27 26.13
C SER A 203 11.59 20.53 26.54
N ARG A 204 11.39 21.16 27.72
CA ARG A 204 10.06 21.54 28.23
C ARG A 204 9.65 22.97 27.92
N GLY A 205 10.60 23.89 27.78
CA GLY A 205 10.35 25.34 27.60
C GLY A 205 10.19 25.75 26.13
N LYS A 206 9.15 26.54 25.79
CA LYS A 206 8.90 27.03 24.42
C LYS A 206 10.06 27.84 23.85
N ALA A 207 10.63 28.77 24.64
CA ALA A 207 11.77 29.65 24.23
C ALA A 207 13.00 28.79 23.87
N LYS A 208 13.36 27.83 24.73
CA LYS A 208 14.50 26.93 24.50
C LYS A 208 14.26 26.05 23.25
N LYS A 209 13.05 25.54 23.06
CA LYS A 209 12.71 24.80 21.84
C LYS A 209 12.90 25.66 20.59
N ARG A 210 12.42 26.91 20.58
CA ARG A 210 12.59 27.83 19.44
C ARG A 210 14.05 28.07 19.10
N THR A 211 14.91 28.24 20.09
CA THR A 211 16.37 28.40 19.87
C THR A 211 16.97 27.17 19.23
N LEU A 212 16.66 25.96 19.76
CA LEU A 212 17.14 24.70 19.20
C LEU A 212 16.65 24.46 17.77
N TYR A 213 15.40 24.84 17.45
CA TYR A 213 14.88 24.79 16.09
C TYR A 213 15.59 25.75 15.16
N ARG A 214 15.90 27.00 15.57
CA ARG A 214 16.68 27.91 14.75
C ARG A 214 18.05 27.32 14.38
N GLU A 215 18.74 26.72 15.37
CA GLU A 215 20.03 26.08 15.14
C GLU A 215 19.91 24.85 14.20
N LEU A 216 18.85 24.06 14.34
CA LEU A 216 18.62 22.91 13.49
C LEU A 216 18.27 23.30 12.04
N ILE A 217 17.43 24.32 11.87
CA ILE A 217 17.08 24.90 10.57
C ILE A 217 18.32 25.50 9.92
N ALA A 218 19.15 26.27 10.65
CA ALA A 218 20.39 26.82 10.13
C ALA A 218 21.37 25.73 9.65
N ALA A 219 21.47 24.60 10.38
CA ALA A 219 22.24 23.45 9.96
C ALA A 219 21.71 22.84 8.67
N ALA A 220 20.39 22.75 8.52
CA ALA A 220 19.75 22.24 7.30
C ALA A 220 19.96 23.22 6.12
N GLN A 221 19.82 24.53 6.34
CA GLN A 221 20.05 25.57 5.32
C GLN A 221 21.49 25.54 4.79
N ALA A 222 22.48 25.50 5.69
CA ALA A 222 23.89 25.42 5.30
C ALA A 222 24.18 24.13 4.49
N THR A 223 23.66 22.97 4.91
CA THR A 223 23.86 21.72 4.19
C THR A 223 23.14 21.74 2.83
N ARG A 224 21.99 22.40 2.73
CA ARG A 224 21.25 22.57 1.48
C ARG A 224 22.04 23.44 0.49
N ALA A 225 22.60 24.56 0.94
CA ALA A 225 23.41 25.43 0.10
C ALA A 225 24.64 24.69 -0.48
N GLU A 226 25.32 23.89 0.34
CA GLU A 226 26.42 23.03 -0.09
C GLU A 226 26.00 21.99 -1.13
N LEU A 227 24.82 21.37 -0.96
CA LEU A 227 24.30 20.42 -1.94
C LEU A 227 23.88 21.09 -3.25
N GLN A 228 23.31 22.29 -3.19
CA GLN A 228 22.99 23.07 -4.38
C GLN A 228 24.24 23.47 -5.16
N ALA A 229 25.28 23.94 -4.50
CA ALA A 229 26.57 24.25 -5.13
C ALA A 229 27.19 23.00 -5.79
N ALA A 230 27.11 21.83 -5.12
CA ALA A 230 27.56 20.58 -5.72
C ALA A 230 26.73 20.19 -6.96
N ALA A 231 25.43 20.46 -6.94
CA ALA A 231 24.53 20.17 -8.07
C ALA A 231 24.77 21.11 -9.27
N GLU A 232 25.08 22.38 -9.01
CA GLU A 232 25.45 23.36 -10.03
C GLU A 232 26.80 22.99 -10.69
N GLY A 233 27.78 22.56 -9.88
CA GLY A 233 29.07 22.11 -10.38
C GLY A 233 29.03 20.79 -11.17
N LEU A 234 27.96 19.99 -11.06
CA LEU A 234 27.69 18.78 -11.82
C LEU A 234 26.45 18.95 -12.71
N ALA A 235 26.35 20.09 -13.40
CA ALA A 235 25.17 20.42 -14.23
C ALA A 235 24.92 19.42 -15.35
N GLU A 236 25.99 18.87 -15.94
CA GLU A 236 25.93 17.84 -16.98
C GLU A 236 26.47 16.51 -16.43
N PRO A 237 25.59 15.64 -15.93
CA PRO A 237 26.01 14.36 -15.36
C PRO A 237 26.49 13.42 -16.47
N VAL A 238 27.74 12.96 -16.37
CA VAL A 238 28.32 11.98 -17.28
C VAL A 238 28.28 10.60 -16.64
N GLY A 239 27.48 9.70 -17.23
CA GLY A 239 27.37 8.31 -16.84
C GLY A 239 26.25 8.01 -15.82
N ILE A 240 25.84 6.75 -15.79
CA ILE A 240 24.69 6.25 -15.02
C ILE A 240 24.74 6.61 -13.52
N ALA A 241 25.93 6.66 -12.91
CA ALA A 241 26.08 6.98 -11.50
C ALA A 241 25.75 8.46 -11.22
N ALA A 242 26.22 9.37 -12.09
CA ALA A 242 25.96 10.80 -11.99
C ALA A 242 24.49 11.13 -12.30
N GLU A 243 23.89 10.48 -13.31
CA GLU A 243 22.46 10.61 -13.62
C GLU A 243 21.58 10.19 -12.44
N ARG A 244 21.88 9.04 -11.83
CA ARG A 244 21.16 8.57 -10.62
C ARG A 244 21.34 9.49 -9.41
N TRP A 245 22.52 10.06 -9.27
CA TRP A 245 22.76 11.03 -8.23
C TRP A 245 21.96 12.30 -8.46
N ARG A 246 21.97 12.83 -9.69
CA ARG A 246 21.20 14.02 -10.08
C ARG A 246 19.70 13.81 -9.86
N ALA A 247 19.14 12.69 -10.31
CA ALA A 247 17.75 12.33 -10.05
C ALA A 247 17.42 12.30 -8.54
N GLY A 248 18.37 11.84 -7.71
CA GLY A 248 18.22 11.88 -6.26
C GLY A 248 18.21 13.31 -5.71
N VAL A 249 19.06 14.20 -6.20
CA VAL A 249 19.10 15.63 -5.82
C VAL A 249 17.78 16.30 -6.21
N ASP A 250 17.34 16.13 -7.46
CA ASP A 250 16.12 16.73 -8.00
C ASP A 250 14.86 16.25 -7.26
N HIS A 251 14.85 14.99 -6.81
CA HIS A 251 13.78 14.45 -5.99
C HIS A 251 13.74 15.03 -4.57
N TYR A 252 14.90 15.10 -3.89
CA TYR A 252 14.90 15.45 -2.48
C TYR A 252 14.95 16.96 -2.19
N LEU A 253 15.58 17.78 -3.01
CA LEU A 253 15.71 19.23 -2.75
C LEU A 253 14.36 19.93 -2.58
N PRO A 254 13.34 19.74 -3.42
CA PRO A 254 12.03 20.34 -3.26
C PRO A 254 11.32 19.88 -1.97
N LEU A 255 11.42 18.59 -1.62
CA LEU A 255 10.83 18.05 -0.41
C LEU A 255 11.50 18.63 0.85
N ILE A 256 12.82 18.77 0.84
CA ILE A 256 13.60 19.37 1.93
C ILE A 256 13.24 20.85 2.09
N ALA A 257 13.09 21.59 0.99
CA ALA A 257 12.65 22.98 1.02
C ALA A 257 11.27 23.12 1.69
N ARG A 258 10.34 22.21 1.37
CA ARG A 258 9.00 22.16 1.96
C ARG A 258 9.07 21.87 3.47
N ILE A 259 9.90 20.90 3.91
CA ILE A 259 10.11 20.59 5.34
C ILE A 259 10.65 21.81 6.09
N MET A 260 11.62 22.52 5.53
CA MET A 260 12.20 23.71 6.16
C MET A 260 11.16 24.82 6.30
N ALA A 261 10.44 25.13 5.21
CA ALA A 261 9.40 26.16 5.20
C ALA A 261 8.26 25.84 6.19
N GLN A 262 7.77 24.59 6.24
CA GLN A 262 6.73 24.22 7.21
C GLN A 262 7.22 24.29 8.65
N SER A 263 8.48 23.93 8.92
CA SER A 263 9.06 24.03 10.27
C SER A 263 9.24 25.47 10.72
N GLU A 264 9.66 26.37 9.83
CA GLU A 264 9.74 27.81 10.10
C GLU A 264 8.37 28.42 10.39
N ARG A 265 7.37 28.16 9.55
CA ARG A 265 5.99 28.64 9.73
C ARG A 265 5.41 28.16 11.06
N ARG A 266 5.49 26.86 11.35
CA ARG A 266 4.89 26.27 12.55
C ARG A 266 5.60 26.66 13.83
N VAL A 267 6.94 26.57 13.87
CA VAL A 267 7.70 26.68 15.12
C VAL A 267 8.18 28.10 15.39
N LEU A 268 8.67 28.80 14.35
CA LEU A 268 9.23 30.15 14.53
C LEU A 268 8.18 31.25 14.42
N LYS A 269 7.21 31.10 13.50
CA LYS A 269 6.13 32.06 13.30
C LYS A 269 4.86 31.73 14.08
N GLY A 270 4.67 30.46 14.50
CA GLY A 270 3.47 30.00 15.21
C GLY A 270 2.25 29.84 14.31
N GLU A 271 2.45 29.73 12.99
CA GLU A 271 1.37 29.57 12.01
C GLU A 271 0.77 28.16 12.03
N ALA A 272 -0.53 28.06 11.80
CA ALA A 272 -1.20 26.80 11.53
C ALA A 272 -0.97 26.43 10.05
N VAL A 273 -0.24 25.35 9.78
CA VAL A 273 -0.07 24.83 8.43
C VAL A 273 -1.17 23.76 8.18
N PRO A 274 -1.97 23.88 7.11
CA PRO A 274 -3.01 22.90 6.76
C PRO A 274 -2.44 21.49 6.58
N ALA A 275 -3.25 20.44 6.85
CA ALA A 275 -2.80 19.04 6.75
C ALA A 275 -2.31 18.70 5.33
N GLY A 276 -3.01 19.15 4.29
CA GLY A 276 -2.63 18.91 2.89
C GLY A 276 -1.33 19.59 2.43
N GLU A 277 -0.90 20.66 3.14
CA GLU A 277 0.37 21.33 2.87
C GLU A 277 1.54 20.67 3.60
N LYS A 278 1.28 19.87 4.66
CA LYS A 278 2.34 19.24 5.46
C LYS A 278 2.97 18.08 4.73
N LEU A 279 4.28 17.98 4.82
CA LEU A 279 5.04 16.79 4.51
C LEU A 279 5.33 16.05 5.80
N VAL A 280 4.89 14.80 5.91
CA VAL A 280 5.04 14.00 7.14
C VAL A 280 6.18 13.00 7.07
N SER A 281 6.71 12.75 5.88
CA SER A 281 7.87 11.89 5.68
C SER A 281 8.66 12.33 4.45
N LEU A 282 9.97 12.39 4.58
CA LEU A 282 10.87 12.61 3.44
C LEU A 282 11.01 11.37 2.56
N PHE A 283 10.78 10.19 3.14
CA PHE A 283 10.94 8.89 2.46
C PHE A 283 9.63 8.36 1.87
N GLU A 284 8.49 8.79 2.44
CA GLU A 284 7.13 8.47 1.99
C GLU A 284 6.36 9.79 1.82
N PRO A 285 6.74 10.63 0.83
CA PRO A 285 6.16 11.96 0.67
C PRO A 285 4.68 11.95 0.28
N HIS A 286 4.18 10.80 -0.15
CA HIS A 286 2.79 10.57 -0.49
C HIS A 286 1.89 10.30 0.73
N ALA A 287 2.49 10.05 1.91
CA ALA A 287 1.70 9.72 3.10
C ALA A 287 0.87 10.90 3.59
N ASP A 288 -0.41 10.68 3.77
CA ASP A 288 -1.38 11.67 4.23
C ASP A 288 -1.55 11.63 5.75
N ILE A 289 -2.09 12.74 6.29
CA ILE A 289 -2.52 12.85 7.68
C ILE A 289 -4.01 12.49 7.73
N ILE A 290 -4.33 11.35 8.28
CA ILE A 290 -5.71 10.87 8.40
C ILE A 290 -6.17 11.01 9.84
N VAL A 291 -7.20 11.81 10.07
CA VAL A 291 -7.84 11.98 11.39
C VAL A 291 -9.15 11.22 11.38
N LYS A 292 -9.26 10.18 12.21
CA LYS A 292 -10.47 9.37 12.34
C LYS A 292 -11.03 9.54 13.76
N GLY A 293 -12.31 9.90 13.84
CA GLY A 293 -13.01 10.03 15.14
C GLY A 293 -12.53 11.15 16.06
N GLY A 294 -11.75 12.12 15.57
CA GLY A 294 -11.34 13.32 16.31
C GLY A 294 -10.17 13.14 17.30
N ARG A 295 -9.63 11.92 17.49
CA ARG A 295 -8.57 11.65 18.48
C ARG A 295 -7.34 10.97 17.89
N ASP A 296 -7.53 10.00 17.00
CA ASP A 296 -6.40 9.21 16.46
C ASP A 296 -5.92 9.78 15.13
N VAL A 297 -4.66 10.23 15.12
CA VAL A 297 -3.97 10.66 13.91
C VAL A 297 -3.16 9.49 13.37
N GLN A 298 -3.43 9.09 12.14
CA GLN A 298 -2.70 8.06 11.43
C GLN A 298 -1.99 8.67 10.21
N TYR A 299 -0.83 8.11 9.86
CA TYR A 299 -0.02 8.56 8.72
C TYR A 299 0.04 7.45 7.67
N GLY A 300 -0.57 7.69 6.53
CA GLY A 300 -0.72 6.69 5.47
C GLY A 300 -1.83 7.06 4.52
N HIS A 301 -2.66 6.09 4.11
CA HIS A 301 -3.78 6.35 3.22
C HIS A 301 -5.09 5.81 3.76
N LYS A 302 -6.16 6.55 3.46
CA LYS A 302 -7.52 6.08 3.63
C LYS A 302 -7.82 5.07 2.54
N LEU A 303 -8.42 3.95 2.93
CA LEU A 303 -8.87 2.90 2.03
C LEU A 303 -10.39 2.87 2.05
N ASN A 304 -11.04 2.98 0.90
CA ASN A 304 -12.44 2.65 0.75
C ASN A 304 -12.57 1.22 0.23
N LEU A 305 -13.36 0.40 0.92
CA LEU A 305 -13.55 -1.02 0.66
C LEU A 305 -15.00 -1.29 0.31
N ALA A 306 -15.21 -2.09 -0.74
CA ALA A 306 -16.49 -2.71 -1.03
C ALA A 306 -16.39 -4.22 -0.78
N THR A 307 -17.30 -4.80 0.01
CA THR A 307 -17.33 -6.24 0.27
C THR A 307 -18.69 -6.83 -0.03
N GLY A 308 -18.70 -8.06 -0.50
CA GLY A 308 -19.91 -8.81 -0.83
C GLY A 308 -20.51 -9.55 0.37
N LYS A 309 -21.58 -10.29 0.11
CA LYS A 309 -22.27 -11.12 1.11
C LYS A 309 -21.39 -12.27 1.60
N SER A 310 -20.54 -12.81 0.74
CA SER A 310 -19.56 -13.85 1.06
C SER A 310 -18.45 -13.39 2.01
N GLY A 311 -18.26 -12.07 2.16
CA GLY A 311 -17.13 -11.46 2.86
C GLY A 311 -15.93 -11.18 1.93
N LEU A 312 -15.96 -11.60 0.67
CA LEU A 312 -14.93 -11.26 -0.30
C LEU A 312 -14.85 -9.74 -0.49
N ILE A 313 -13.64 -9.22 -0.52
CA ILE A 313 -13.37 -7.82 -0.86
C ILE A 313 -13.52 -7.67 -2.37
N LEU A 314 -14.59 -7.01 -2.77
CA LEU A 314 -14.93 -6.81 -4.16
C LEU A 314 -14.07 -5.75 -4.82
N ASP A 315 -13.76 -4.69 -4.07
CA ASP A 315 -12.95 -3.57 -4.54
C ASP A 315 -12.26 -2.84 -3.39
N VAL A 316 -11.15 -2.20 -3.68
CA VAL A 316 -10.46 -1.29 -2.78
C VAL A 316 -9.94 -0.09 -3.55
N VAL A 317 -10.12 1.10 -2.97
CA VAL A 317 -9.53 2.36 -3.47
C VAL A 317 -8.62 2.92 -2.40
N VAL A 318 -7.37 3.18 -2.77
CA VAL A 318 -6.41 3.94 -1.97
C VAL A 318 -6.61 5.41 -2.27
N GLU A 319 -7.11 6.17 -1.31
CA GLU A 319 -7.43 7.57 -1.50
C GLU A 319 -6.19 8.46 -1.40
N ALA A 320 -6.22 9.56 -2.13
CA ALA A 320 -5.29 10.67 -1.94
C ALA A 320 -5.93 11.65 -0.95
N GLY A 321 -5.19 12.07 0.06
CA GLY A 321 -5.69 12.93 1.12
C GLY A 321 -6.66 12.20 2.07
N ASN A 322 -7.55 12.98 2.70
CA ASN A 322 -8.59 12.47 3.59
C ASN A 322 -9.98 12.95 3.14
N PRO A 323 -10.48 12.50 1.96
CA PRO A 323 -11.79 12.91 1.47
C PRO A 323 -12.90 12.45 2.42
N ALA A 324 -14.01 13.20 2.47
CA ALA A 324 -15.17 12.82 3.25
C ALA A 324 -15.77 11.50 2.73
N ASP A 325 -16.27 10.64 3.63
CA ASP A 325 -16.87 9.37 3.25
C ASP A 325 -18.07 9.56 2.30
N ALA A 326 -18.86 10.63 2.52
CA ALA A 326 -20.01 10.94 1.67
C ALA A 326 -19.65 11.17 0.20
N GLU A 327 -18.48 11.73 -0.08
CA GLU A 327 -17.98 11.97 -1.44
C GLU A 327 -17.53 10.69 -2.13
N ARG A 328 -17.27 9.64 -1.38
CA ARG A 328 -16.72 8.37 -1.89
C ARG A 328 -17.78 7.29 -2.14
N PHE A 329 -19.02 7.50 -1.67
CA PHE A 329 -20.10 6.51 -1.82
C PHE A 329 -20.42 6.21 -3.28
N LEU A 330 -20.72 7.24 -4.07
CA LEU A 330 -21.08 7.08 -5.49
C LEU A 330 -19.91 6.58 -6.34
N PRO A 331 -18.70 7.10 -6.23
CA PRO A 331 -17.54 6.54 -6.95
C PRO A 331 -17.32 5.05 -6.67
N MET A 332 -17.47 4.60 -5.41
CA MET A 332 -17.35 3.18 -5.08
C MET A 332 -18.49 2.36 -5.68
N LEU A 333 -19.70 2.89 -5.69
CA LEU A 333 -20.86 2.24 -6.32
C LEU A 333 -20.68 2.13 -7.84
N ASP A 334 -20.22 3.20 -8.50
CA ASP A 334 -19.96 3.21 -9.95
C ASP A 334 -18.89 2.19 -10.36
N ARG A 335 -17.83 2.04 -9.57
CA ARG A 335 -16.82 1.00 -9.77
C ARG A 335 -17.41 -0.41 -9.64
N GLN A 336 -18.34 -0.63 -8.70
CA GLN A 336 -19.05 -1.91 -8.57
C GLN A 336 -19.93 -2.21 -9.78
N ILE A 337 -20.66 -1.21 -10.27
CA ILE A 337 -21.50 -1.33 -11.48
C ILE A 337 -20.63 -1.65 -12.70
N ALA A 338 -19.54 -0.90 -12.90
CA ALA A 338 -18.61 -1.14 -14.01
C ALA A 338 -18.01 -2.55 -13.98
N ARG A 339 -17.71 -3.07 -12.80
CA ARG A 339 -17.14 -4.40 -12.63
C ARG A 339 -18.15 -5.53 -12.83
N CYS A 340 -19.38 -5.36 -12.35
CA CYS A 340 -20.42 -6.41 -12.39
C CYS A 340 -21.30 -6.32 -13.66
N GLY A 341 -21.23 -5.22 -14.41
CA GLY A 341 -22.13 -4.95 -15.54
C GLY A 341 -23.57 -4.57 -15.14
N ALA A 342 -23.87 -4.56 -13.83
CA ALA A 342 -25.18 -4.24 -13.30
C ALA A 342 -25.08 -3.63 -11.88
N PRO A 343 -26.03 -2.77 -11.47
CA PRO A 343 -26.05 -2.23 -10.12
C PRO A 343 -26.35 -3.33 -9.09
N PRO A 344 -25.76 -3.24 -7.88
CA PRO A 344 -26.15 -4.11 -6.79
C PRO A 344 -27.62 -3.88 -6.44
N ARG A 345 -28.34 -4.95 -6.14
CA ARG A 345 -29.72 -4.84 -5.68
C ARG A 345 -29.81 -4.09 -4.35
N GLN A 346 -28.86 -4.34 -3.46
CA GLN A 346 -28.84 -3.79 -2.10
C GLN A 346 -27.46 -3.27 -1.74
N THR A 347 -27.41 -2.09 -1.13
CA THR A 347 -26.15 -1.50 -0.64
C THR A 347 -26.30 -1.06 0.80
N ALA A 348 -25.26 -1.29 1.60
CA ALA A 348 -25.19 -0.82 2.99
C ALA A 348 -23.89 -0.04 3.22
N ALA A 349 -23.96 1.07 3.95
CA ALA A 349 -22.78 1.87 4.28
C ALA A 349 -22.89 2.50 5.68
N ASP A 350 -21.77 3.02 6.20
CA ASP A 350 -21.77 3.73 7.47
C ASP A 350 -22.49 5.09 7.37
N GLY A 351 -22.80 5.68 8.52
CA GLY A 351 -23.43 6.99 8.59
C GLY A 351 -22.61 8.12 7.99
N GLY A 352 -21.29 7.98 7.91
CA GLY A 352 -20.41 8.93 7.23
C GLY A 352 -20.67 9.07 5.73
N TYR A 353 -21.24 8.05 5.10
CA TYR A 353 -21.63 8.04 3.68
C TYR A 353 -23.03 8.59 3.42
N ALA A 354 -23.82 8.83 4.49
CA ALA A 354 -25.23 9.18 4.37
C ALA A 354 -25.41 10.61 3.89
N SER A 355 -26.08 10.79 2.75
CA SER A 355 -26.65 12.05 2.30
C SER A 355 -27.92 11.79 1.46
N ARG A 356 -28.83 12.77 1.41
CA ARG A 356 -30.03 12.67 0.56
C ARG A 356 -29.67 12.53 -0.90
N ASP A 357 -28.61 13.22 -1.34
CA ASP A 357 -28.12 13.16 -2.70
C ASP A 357 -27.55 11.78 -3.04
N ASN A 358 -26.69 11.20 -2.16
CA ASN A 358 -26.17 9.84 -2.33
C ASN A 358 -27.31 8.81 -2.43
N LEU A 359 -28.35 8.95 -1.60
CA LEU A 359 -29.51 8.06 -1.67
C LEU A 359 -30.22 8.20 -3.02
N LYS A 360 -30.57 9.44 -3.41
CA LYS A 360 -31.27 9.74 -4.67
C LYS A 360 -30.50 9.20 -5.87
N GLN A 361 -29.20 9.48 -5.92
CA GLN A 361 -28.35 9.06 -7.03
C GLN A 361 -28.10 7.55 -7.09
N ALA A 362 -27.98 6.88 -5.94
CA ALA A 362 -27.90 5.41 -5.90
C ALA A 362 -29.19 4.75 -6.40
N LYS A 363 -30.35 5.29 -6.02
CA LYS A 363 -31.65 4.84 -6.54
C LYS A 363 -31.77 5.07 -8.05
N ALA A 364 -31.33 6.22 -8.56
CA ALA A 364 -31.30 6.53 -10.00
C ALA A 364 -30.42 5.55 -10.80
N ARG A 365 -29.35 5.01 -10.19
CA ARG A 365 -28.49 3.96 -10.78
C ARG A 365 -29.12 2.57 -10.74
N GLY A 366 -30.31 2.39 -10.16
CA GLY A 366 -31.04 1.14 -10.10
C GLY A 366 -30.85 0.32 -8.81
N VAL A 367 -30.18 0.87 -7.77
CA VAL A 367 -30.07 0.19 -6.47
C VAL A 367 -31.45 0.23 -5.78
N GLN A 368 -32.02 -0.96 -5.48
CA GLN A 368 -33.36 -1.04 -4.90
C GLN A 368 -33.42 -0.64 -3.42
N ASP A 369 -32.45 -1.10 -2.62
CA ASP A 369 -32.39 -0.82 -1.19
C ASP A 369 -31.01 -0.25 -0.84
N VAL A 370 -30.99 0.94 -0.22
CA VAL A 370 -29.77 1.61 0.26
C VAL A 370 -29.91 1.84 1.75
N ALA A 371 -29.09 1.22 2.58
CA ALA A 371 -29.15 1.37 4.03
C ALA A 371 -27.92 2.09 4.58
N PHE A 372 -28.11 3.28 5.15
CA PHE A 372 -27.09 3.95 5.95
C PHE A 372 -27.26 3.61 7.43
N HIS A 373 -26.16 3.27 8.12
CA HIS A 373 -26.22 2.86 9.53
C HIS A 373 -26.81 3.93 10.45
N LYS A 374 -26.41 5.20 10.26
CA LYS A 374 -27.04 6.37 10.86
C LYS A 374 -27.91 7.04 9.80
N LYS A 375 -29.13 7.38 10.15
CA LYS A 375 -30.13 7.88 9.20
C LYS A 375 -29.84 9.28 8.69
N CYS A 376 -29.14 10.11 9.45
CA CYS A 376 -28.81 11.51 9.10
C CYS A 376 -30.03 12.31 8.56
N GLY A 377 -31.18 12.14 9.20
CA GLY A 377 -32.43 12.80 8.80
C GLY A 377 -33.15 12.19 7.59
N ILE A 378 -32.75 11.00 7.13
CA ILE A 378 -33.40 10.28 6.03
C ILE A 378 -34.38 9.26 6.61
N ALA A 379 -35.61 9.21 6.06
CA ALA A 379 -36.61 8.23 6.51
C ALA A 379 -36.27 6.81 6.04
N VAL A 380 -36.58 5.81 6.84
CA VAL A 380 -36.31 4.40 6.47
C VAL A 380 -37.10 3.99 5.22
N ALA A 381 -38.29 4.51 5.03
CA ALA A 381 -39.12 4.24 3.87
C ALA A 381 -38.47 4.73 2.55
N ASP A 382 -37.71 5.82 2.61
CA ASP A 382 -36.96 6.31 1.43
C ASP A 382 -35.77 5.43 1.08
N MET A 383 -35.13 4.85 2.10
CA MET A 383 -33.93 4.02 1.94
C MET A 383 -34.25 2.62 1.40
N VAL A 384 -35.24 1.95 1.99
CA VAL A 384 -35.50 0.53 1.76
C VAL A 384 -37.01 0.23 1.77
N LYS A 385 -37.40 -0.88 1.14
CA LYS A 385 -38.78 -1.28 0.99
C LYS A 385 -39.51 -1.65 2.31
N SER A 386 -38.80 -1.97 3.41
CA SER A 386 -39.38 -2.28 4.70
C SER A 386 -38.40 -2.13 5.86
N PRO A 387 -38.94 -1.89 7.12
CA PRO A 387 -38.09 -1.85 8.32
C PRO A 387 -37.29 -3.15 8.57
N TRP A 388 -37.80 -4.30 8.12
CA TRP A 388 -37.10 -5.58 8.21
C TRP A 388 -35.86 -5.59 7.32
N VAL A 389 -35.98 -5.12 6.06
CA VAL A 389 -34.85 -5.01 5.13
C VAL A 389 -33.81 -4.04 5.68
N TYR A 390 -34.22 -2.92 6.28
CA TYR A 390 -33.31 -1.98 6.92
C TYR A 390 -32.49 -2.64 8.03
N ARG A 391 -33.14 -3.34 8.96
CA ARG A 391 -32.48 -4.05 10.07
C ARG A 391 -31.48 -5.08 9.53
N ARG A 392 -31.87 -5.87 8.52
CA ARG A 392 -31.00 -6.87 7.88
C ARG A 392 -29.76 -6.24 7.26
N LEU A 393 -29.91 -5.17 6.48
CA LEU A 393 -28.79 -4.48 5.84
C LEU A 393 -27.88 -3.77 6.85
N ARG A 394 -28.45 -3.22 7.93
CA ARG A 394 -27.67 -2.64 9.03
C ARG A 394 -26.79 -3.70 9.71
N ASN A 395 -27.34 -4.87 9.98
CA ASN A 395 -26.59 -5.98 10.57
C ASN A 395 -25.54 -6.52 9.59
N PHE A 396 -25.87 -6.60 8.31
CA PHE A 396 -24.90 -6.94 7.26
C PHE A 396 -23.74 -5.94 7.22
N ARG A 397 -24.03 -4.64 7.32
CA ARG A 397 -22.98 -3.61 7.40
C ARG A 397 -22.08 -3.81 8.62
N ALA A 398 -22.63 -4.07 9.79
CA ALA A 398 -21.83 -4.26 11.01
C ALA A 398 -20.76 -5.37 10.87
N GLY A 399 -21.04 -6.41 10.10
CA GLY A 399 -20.09 -7.50 9.83
C GLY A 399 -18.84 -7.09 9.03
N ILE A 400 -18.79 -5.89 8.42
CA ILE A 400 -17.58 -5.44 7.72
C ILE A 400 -16.41 -5.16 8.67
N GLU A 401 -16.71 -4.75 9.90
CA GLU A 401 -15.70 -4.41 10.92
C GLU A 401 -14.83 -5.63 11.25
N ALA A 402 -15.43 -6.81 11.36
CA ALA A 402 -14.70 -8.06 11.52
C ALA A 402 -13.83 -8.40 10.29
N GLY A 403 -14.38 -8.19 9.09
CA GLY A 403 -13.64 -8.37 7.82
C GLY A 403 -12.45 -7.43 7.70
N ILE A 404 -12.64 -6.14 7.99
CA ILE A 404 -11.55 -5.13 8.01
C ILE A 404 -10.50 -5.49 9.08
N SER A 405 -10.92 -5.93 10.26
CA SER A 405 -10.01 -6.34 11.32
C SER A 405 -9.17 -7.57 10.89
N CYS A 406 -9.79 -8.57 10.28
CA CYS A 406 -9.10 -9.71 9.70
C CYS A 406 -8.13 -9.28 8.59
N PHE A 407 -8.57 -8.48 7.62
CA PHE A 407 -7.77 -7.94 6.54
C PHE A 407 -6.53 -7.19 7.06
N LYS A 408 -6.69 -6.38 8.09
CA LYS A 408 -5.59 -5.62 8.70
C LYS A 408 -4.61 -6.51 9.47
N ARG A 409 -5.09 -7.45 10.27
CA ARG A 409 -4.26 -8.25 11.18
C ARG A 409 -3.70 -9.51 10.52
N ALA A 410 -4.52 -10.26 9.81
CA ALA A 410 -4.11 -11.53 9.22
C ALA A 410 -3.38 -11.37 7.89
N TYR A 411 -3.65 -10.29 7.15
CA TYR A 411 -3.08 -10.07 5.81
C TYR A 411 -2.23 -8.79 5.71
N GLY A 412 -1.84 -8.20 6.84
CA GLY A 412 -0.85 -7.14 6.92
C GLY A 412 -1.32 -5.75 6.46
N ALA A 413 -2.60 -5.55 6.12
CA ALA A 413 -3.11 -4.28 5.62
C ALA A 413 -3.19 -3.15 6.68
N ALA A 414 -2.81 -3.41 7.93
CA ALA A 414 -2.71 -2.37 8.96
C ALA A 414 -1.58 -1.38 8.67
N ARG A 415 -0.46 -1.87 8.14
CA ARG A 415 0.71 -1.05 7.81
C ARG A 415 1.43 -1.61 6.60
N CYS A 416 1.60 -0.78 5.57
CA CYS A 416 2.43 -1.13 4.42
C CYS A 416 3.90 -1.25 4.84
N THR A 417 4.58 -2.29 4.37
CA THR A 417 6.01 -2.51 4.61
C THR A 417 6.85 -2.20 3.36
N TRP A 418 6.23 -1.77 2.27
CA TRP A 418 6.88 -1.37 1.03
C TRP A 418 6.96 0.15 0.92
N ARG A 419 7.90 0.66 0.12
CA ARG A 419 8.16 2.10 -0.04
C ARG A 419 7.64 2.62 -1.36
N GLY A 420 7.08 3.86 -1.30
CA GLY A 420 6.55 4.56 -2.45
C GLY A 420 5.10 4.22 -2.75
N LEU A 421 4.39 5.16 -3.38
CA LEU A 421 2.94 5.07 -3.61
C LEU A 421 2.54 3.87 -4.49
N ASP A 422 3.28 3.62 -5.58
CA ASP A 422 2.97 2.49 -6.47
C ASP A 422 3.10 1.15 -5.75
N HIS A 423 4.16 1.00 -4.94
CA HIS A 423 4.34 -0.18 -4.11
C HIS A 423 3.34 -0.25 -2.95
N PHE A 424 2.90 0.89 -2.42
CA PHE A 424 1.82 0.93 -1.43
C PHE A 424 0.52 0.37 -2.03
N ASN A 425 0.14 0.82 -3.24
CA ASN A 425 -1.01 0.32 -3.97
C ASN A 425 -0.89 -1.20 -4.24
N ALA A 426 0.27 -1.64 -4.74
CA ALA A 426 0.54 -3.06 -4.99
C ALA A 426 0.46 -3.90 -3.70
N TYR A 427 0.96 -3.38 -2.57
CA TYR A 427 0.88 -4.03 -1.28
C TYR A 427 -0.57 -4.21 -0.80
N ILE A 428 -1.40 -3.16 -0.88
CA ILE A 428 -2.81 -3.24 -0.49
C ILE A 428 -3.56 -4.25 -1.36
N TRP A 429 -3.38 -4.20 -2.68
CA TRP A 429 -4.00 -5.17 -3.58
C TRP A 429 -3.50 -6.60 -3.36
N SER A 430 -2.22 -6.80 -3.06
CA SER A 430 -1.68 -8.14 -2.70
C SER A 430 -2.32 -8.69 -1.43
N ALA A 431 -2.57 -7.81 -0.43
CA ALA A 431 -3.28 -8.19 0.80
C ALA A 431 -4.75 -8.55 0.53
N VAL A 432 -5.44 -7.80 -0.37
CA VAL A 432 -6.80 -8.14 -0.83
C VAL A 432 -6.84 -9.51 -1.48
N VAL A 433 -5.91 -9.77 -2.40
CA VAL A 433 -5.83 -11.07 -3.09
C VAL A 433 -5.57 -12.21 -2.10
N ALA A 434 -4.63 -12.03 -1.16
CA ALA A 434 -4.33 -13.05 -0.15
C ALA A 434 -5.56 -13.34 0.74
N HIS A 435 -6.27 -12.29 1.20
CA HIS A 435 -7.51 -12.43 1.95
C HIS A 435 -8.57 -13.19 1.16
N ASN A 436 -8.80 -12.77 -0.07
CA ASN A 436 -9.84 -13.34 -0.91
C ASN A 436 -9.55 -14.79 -1.34
N LEU A 437 -8.29 -15.12 -1.63
CA LEU A 437 -7.90 -16.50 -2.00
C LEU A 437 -8.14 -17.48 -0.86
N VAL A 438 -7.76 -17.11 0.37
CA VAL A 438 -8.00 -17.95 1.55
C VAL A 438 -9.50 -18.11 1.79
N LEU A 439 -10.25 -17.02 1.75
CA LEU A 439 -11.69 -17.09 1.93
C LEU A 439 -12.38 -17.91 0.82
N PHE A 440 -11.97 -17.71 -0.42
CA PHE A 440 -12.47 -18.50 -1.56
C PHE A 440 -12.17 -19.98 -1.43
N ALA A 441 -10.97 -20.35 -0.98
CA ALA A 441 -10.60 -21.75 -0.75
C ALA A 441 -11.49 -22.41 0.33
N ARG A 442 -11.87 -21.65 1.38
CA ARG A 442 -12.76 -22.14 2.45
C ARG A 442 -14.24 -22.16 2.06
N LEU A 443 -14.68 -21.31 1.15
CA LEU A 443 -16.05 -21.23 0.68
C LEU A 443 -16.39 -22.27 -0.39
N LYS A 444 -15.40 -22.84 -1.06
CA LYS A 444 -15.64 -23.94 -2.00
C LYS A 444 -16.21 -25.15 -1.24
N PRO A 445 -17.32 -25.73 -1.68
CA PRO A 445 -17.71 -27.04 -1.17
C PRO A 445 -16.57 -28.02 -1.47
N ALA A 446 -16.24 -28.80 -0.46
CA ALA A 446 -15.20 -29.84 -0.54
C ALA A 446 -15.56 -30.91 -1.59
#